data_b5c5c3ca8a2b6b1c5ef9da23599063a4
#
_entry.id   b5c5c3ca8a2b6b1c5ef9da23599063a4
#
_cell.length_a   1.000
_cell.length_b   1.000
_cell.length_c   1.000
_cell.angle_alpha   90.00
_cell.angle_beta   90.00
_cell.angle_gamma   90.00
#
_symmetry.space_group_name_H-M   'P 1'
#
loop_
_entity.id
_entity.type
_entity.pdbx_description
1 polymer ?
#
loop_
_entity_poly.entity_id
_entity_poly.type
_entity_poly.pdbx_seq_one_letter_code
_entity_poly.pdbx_strand_id
1 'polypeptide(L)'
;MRILHISKYYYPYIGGVENTCKYLVEGLVEHEIAVVCFNEENKDVIDEVNGHKVYRVATWINIARQALSLSYFPMLWKAIKEFKPDVIHFHWANPFPAAVLLAVIPKDVKLVIHWHMDFIKQKRIYPFIKPVETALLKRADRVMVTSPNYRDCSVPLQPFKDKVVIVQSAIDEN
;
A
#
# COMPACT_ATOMS: atom_id res chain seq x y z
N MET A 1 -3.80 -14.43 11.41
CA MET A 1 -2.81 -14.19 10.34
C MET A 1 -2.04 -12.92 10.67
N ARG A 2 -0.83 -12.77 10.14
CA ARG A 2 -0.05 -11.55 10.24
C ARG A 2 -0.18 -10.76 8.94
N ILE A 3 -0.70 -9.54 9.02
CA ILE A 3 -0.99 -8.68 7.86
C ILE A 3 -0.13 -7.43 7.95
N LEU A 4 0.72 -7.20 6.95
CA LEU A 4 1.53 -5.99 6.83
C LEU A 4 0.87 -5.04 5.85
N HIS A 5 0.32 -3.94 6.35
CA HIS A 5 -0.18 -2.87 5.50
C HIS A 5 0.96 -1.97 5.01
N ILE A 6 0.94 -1.62 3.74
CA ILE A 6 1.86 -0.64 3.15
C ILE A 6 1.03 0.49 2.58
N SER A 7 1.11 1.66 3.20
CA SER A 7 0.40 2.86 2.80
C SER A 7 1.38 4.01 2.57
N LYS A 8 0.91 5.07 1.91
CA LYS A 8 1.75 6.25 1.72
C LYS A 8 2.06 6.92 3.05
N TYR A 9 1.04 7.30 3.79
CA TYR A 9 1.11 7.78 5.18
C TYR A 9 0.15 6.96 6.05
N TYR A 10 0.19 7.17 7.35
CA TYR A 10 -0.68 6.55 8.32
C TYR A 10 -0.99 7.54 9.45
N TYR A 11 -2.02 7.25 10.25
CA TYR A 11 -2.38 8.10 11.39
C TYR A 11 -1.14 8.55 12.20
N PRO A 12 -1.05 9.83 12.63
CA PRO A 12 -2.08 10.86 12.68
C PRO A 12 -2.35 11.62 11.35
N TYR A 13 -1.65 11.28 10.26
CA TYR A 13 -1.93 11.89 8.95
C TYR A 13 -3.34 11.53 8.48
N ILE A 14 -4.12 12.54 8.05
CA ILE A 14 -5.51 12.39 7.64
C ILE A 14 -5.61 12.53 6.11
N GLY A 15 -6.14 11.51 5.47
CA GLY A 15 -6.42 11.47 4.03
C GLY A 15 -7.31 10.29 3.69
N GLY A 16 -7.87 10.25 2.48
CA GLY A 16 -8.83 9.19 2.10
C GLY A 16 -8.23 7.79 2.13
N VAL A 17 -7.02 7.63 1.59
CA VAL A 17 -6.30 6.34 1.60
C VAL A 17 -5.83 5.99 3.00
N GLU A 18 -5.32 6.97 3.73
CA GLU A 18 -4.81 6.84 5.09
C GLU A 18 -5.92 6.44 6.07
N ASN A 19 -7.09 7.06 5.97
CA ASN A 19 -8.27 6.68 6.76
C ASN A 19 -8.74 5.26 6.42
N THR A 20 -8.80 4.91 5.13
CA THR A 20 -9.14 3.55 4.71
C THR A 20 -8.15 2.54 5.29
N CYS A 21 -6.84 2.83 5.26
CA CYS A 21 -5.83 1.98 5.87
C CYS A 21 -6.06 1.86 7.38
N LYS A 22 -6.31 2.98 8.08
CA LYS A 22 -6.58 3.00 9.52
C LYS A 22 -7.79 2.13 9.88
N TYR A 23 -8.93 2.30 9.21
CA TYR A 23 -10.14 1.51 9.47
C TYR A 23 -9.91 0.01 9.24
N LEU A 24 -9.14 -0.36 8.22
CA LEU A 24 -8.79 -1.77 7.99
C LEU A 24 -7.88 -2.31 9.10
N VAL A 25 -6.89 -1.53 9.53
CA VAL A 25 -5.97 -1.92 10.61
C VAL A 25 -6.71 -2.10 11.92
N GLU A 26 -7.59 -1.18 12.28
CA GLU A 26 -8.35 -1.20 13.53
C GLU A 26 -9.54 -2.18 13.51
N GLY A 27 -10.10 -2.44 12.32
CA GLY A 27 -11.25 -3.33 12.17
C GLY A 27 -10.91 -4.82 12.09
N LEU A 28 -9.68 -5.19 11.75
CA LEU A 28 -9.26 -6.60 11.62
C LEU A 28 -8.72 -7.16 12.95
N VAL A 29 -9.50 -7.02 14.02
CA VAL A 29 -9.13 -7.30 15.43
C VAL A 29 -8.65 -8.73 15.71
N GLU A 30 -9.01 -9.70 14.88
CA GLU A 30 -8.58 -11.10 15.02
C GLU A 30 -7.19 -11.38 14.42
N HIS A 31 -6.53 -10.34 13.90
CA HIS A 31 -5.26 -10.47 13.18
C HIS A 31 -4.17 -9.65 13.82
N GLU A 32 -2.92 -10.13 13.73
CA GLU A 32 -1.75 -9.31 14.05
C GLU A 32 -1.48 -8.38 12.87
N ILE A 33 -1.40 -7.08 13.14
CA ILE A 33 -1.23 -6.09 12.08
C ILE A 33 -0.04 -5.19 12.37
N ALA A 34 0.74 -4.92 11.33
CA ALA A 34 1.75 -3.87 11.33
C ALA A 34 1.60 -2.99 10.08
N VAL A 35 2.16 -1.79 10.13
CA VAL A 35 2.09 -0.82 9.05
C VAL A 35 3.48 -0.35 8.65
N VAL A 36 3.73 -0.21 7.34
CA VAL A 36 4.88 0.53 6.79
C VAL A 36 4.33 1.74 6.05
N CYS A 37 4.83 2.92 6.38
CA CYS A 37 4.41 4.15 5.72
C CYS A 37 5.58 5.15 5.66
N PHE A 38 5.41 6.27 4.95
CA PHE A 38 6.32 7.39 5.08
C PHE A 38 6.04 8.19 6.36
N ASN A 39 7.11 8.77 6.89
CA ASN A 39 7.04 9.84 7.88
C ASN A 39 6.94 11.18 7.15
N GLU A 40 6.21 12.15 7.70
CA GLU A 40 6.22 13.52 7.20
C GLU A 40 7.57 14.20 7.45
N GLU A 41 8.28 13.75 8.48
CA GLU A 41 9.61 14.23 8.84
C GLU A 41 10.71 13.45 8.10
N ASN A 42 11.88 14.09 7.97
CA ASN A 42 13.09 13.43 7.45
C ASN A 42 13.77 12.57 8.53
N LYS A 43 13.01 11.65 9.12
CA LYS A 43 13.46 10.76 10.19
C LYS A 43 12.76 9.40 10.10
N ASP A 44 13.54 8.34 10.15
CA ASP A 44 13.01 6.98 10.33
C ASP A 44 12.58 6.79 11.79
N VAL A 45 11.36 6.29 12.00
CA VAL A 45 10.78 6.03 13.33
C VAL A 45 10.08 4.67 13.31
N ILE A 46 10.21 3.94 14.38
CA ILE A 46 9.38 2.77 14.66
C ILE A 46 8.62 3.09 15.93
N ASP A 47 7.32 3.20 15.82
CA ASP A 47 6.41 3.52 16.91
C ASP A 47 5.25 2.53 16.99
N GLU A 48 4.31 2.82 17.86
CA GLU A 48 3.10 2.03 18.04
C GLU A 48 1.89 2.96 18.04
N VAL A 49 0.87 2.60 17.28
CA VAL A 49 -0.39 3.33 17.18
C VAL A 49 -1.53 2.35 17.46
N ASN A 50 -2.30 2.61 18.50
CA ASN A 50 -3.45 1.78 18.91
C ASN A 50 -3.11 0.28 19.03
N GLY A 51 -1.91 -0.06 19.55
CA GLY A 51 -1.44 -1.43 19.71
C GLY A 51 -0.82 -2.07 18.45
N HIS A 52 -0.74 -1.33 17.34
CA HIS A 52 -0.15 -1.79 16.08
C HIS A 52 1.21 -1.17 15.84
N LYS A 53 2.20 -2.01 15.51
CA LYS A 53 3.56 -1.55 15.19
C LYS A 53 3.58 -0.82 13.86
N VAL A 54 4.17 0.37 13.85
CA VAL A 54 4.26 1.24 12.66
C VAL A 54 5.72 1.54 12.34
N TYR A 55 6.15 1.20 11.13
CA TYR A 55 7.46 1.53 10.58
C TYR A 55 7.32 2.76 9.70
N ARG A 56 7.76 3.92 10.18
CA ARG A 56 7.71 5.21 9.48
C ARG A 56 9.06 5.49 8.85
N VAL A 57 9.06 5.62 7.53
CA VAL A 57 10.26 5.89 6.72
C VAL A 57 10.39 7.37 6.48
N ALA A 58 11.56 7.94 6.73
CA ALA A 58 11.87 9.33 6.43
C ALA A 58 11.45 9.73 5.01
N THR A 59 10.85 10.91 4.84
CA THR A 59 10.60 11.50 3.53
C THR A 59 11.76 12.44 3.19
N TRP A 60 12.66 12.03 2.30
CA TRP A 60 13.79 12.85 1.89
C TRP A 60 13.44 13.83 0.78
N ILE A 61 12.62 13.37 -0.16
CA ILE A 61 12.21 14.15 -1.33
C ILE A 61 10.73 13.88 -1.59
N ASN A 62 9.99 14.93 -1.96
CA ASN A 62 8.62 14.82 -2.40
C ASN A 62 8.47 15.42 -3.81
N ILE A 63 8.32 14.58 -4.83
CA ILE A 63 8.17 15.00 -6.23
C ILE A 63 6.81 14.55 -6.75
N ALA A 64 6.04 15.48 -7.31
CA ALA A 64 4.71 15.21 -7.86
C ALA A 64 3.79 14.45 -6.88
N ARG A 65 3.86 14.79 -5.59
CA ARG A 65 3.16 14.14 -4.47
C ARG A 65 3.61 12.70 -4.22
N GLN A 66 4.78 12.28 -4.71
CA GLN A 66 5.39 11.00 -4.40
C GLN A 66 6.55 11.21 -3.42
N ALA A 67 6.46 10.60 -2.26
CA ALA A 67 7.54 10.57 -1.28
C ALA A 67 8.60 9.56 -1.73
N LEU A 68 9.87 9.94 -1.62
CA LEU A 68 11.03 9.13 -1.97
C LEU A 68 12.02 9.11 -0.82
N SER A 69 12.61 7.95 -0.56
CA SER A 69 13.64 7.79 0.47
C SER A 69 14.48 6.54 0.21
N LEU A 70 15.79 6.67 0.29
CA LEU A 70 16.68 5.51 0.17
C LEU A 70 16.56 4.57 1.38
N SER A 71 16.12 5.07 2.55
CA SER A 71 15.87 4.24 3.73
C SER A 71 14.61 3.37 3.61
N TYR A 72 13.79 3.57 2.56
CA TYR A 72 12.57 2.76 2.37
C TYR A 72 12.88 1.29 2.15
N PHE A 73 13.92 0.99 1.36
CA PHE A 73 14.32 -0.40 1.10
C PHE A 73 14.74 -1.14 2.39
N PRO A 74 15.73 -0.67 3.17
CA PRO A 74 16.13 -1.37 4.39
C PRO A 74 15.02 -1.42 5.44
N MET A 75 14.17 -0.38 5.54
CA MET A 75 13.06 -0.36 6.49
C MET A 75 11.97 -1.36 6.11
N LEU A 76 11.55 -1.42 4.86
CA LEU A 76 10.57 -2.40 4.39
C LEU A 76 11.11 -3.83 4.53
N TRP A 77 12.37 -4.06 4.16
CA TRP A 77 13.00 -5.36 4.34
C TRP A 77 13.07 -5.77 5.81
N LYS A 78 13.43 -4.83 6.71
CA LYS A 78 13.41 -5.04 8.16
C LYS A 78 12.00 -5.39 8.65
N ALA A 79 10.98 -4.63 8.26
CA ALA A 79 9.59 -4.88 8.63
C ALA A 79 9.14 -6.30 8.22
N ILE A 80 9.43 -6.72 6.98
CA ILE A 80 9.09 -8.06 6.50
C ILE A 80 9.83 -9.14 7.29
N LYS A 81 11.12 -8.95 7.60
CA LYS A 81 11.92 -9.93 8.35
C LYS A 81 11.52 -10.06 9.81
N GLU A 82 11.20 -8.96 10.48
CA GLU A 82 10.79 -8.95 11.88
C GLU A 82 9.35 -9.44 12.05
N PHE A 83 8.43 -8.87 11.26
CA PHE A 83 7.01 -9.15 11.38
C PHE A 83 6.62 -10.50 10.76
N LYS A 84 7.33 -10.97 9.72
CA LYS A 84 7.08 -12.23 8.98
C LYS A 84 5.60 -12.32 8.55
N PRO A 85 5.11 -11.41 7.69
CA PRO A 85 3.72 -11.37 7.30
C PRO A 85 3.29 -12.61 6.51
N ASP A 86 2.06 -13.06 6.73
CA ASP A 86 1.39 -14.03 5.87
C ASP A 86 0.82 -13.34 4.62
N VAL A 87 0.38 -12.07 4.81
CA VAL A 87 -0.23 -11.23 3.78
C VAL A 87 0.40 -9.84 3.81
N ILE A 88 0.72 -9.29 2.65
CA ILE A 88 1.01 -7.88 2.47
C ILE A 88 -0.19 -7.22 1.79
N HIS A 89 -0.73 -6.19 2.43
CA HIS A 89 -1.83 -5.38 1.91
C HIS A 89 -1.28 -4.03 1.45
N PHE A 90 -1.11 -3.88 0.15
CA PHE A 90 -0.50 -2.70 -0.46
C PHE A 90 -1.55 -1.70 -0.96
N HIS A 91 -1.52 -0.46 -0.46
CA HIS A 91 -2.39 0.62 -0.89
C HIS A 91 -1.79 1.36 -2.10
N TRP A 92 -2.33 1.09 -3.29
CA TRP A 92 -1.93 1.78 -4.53
C TRP A 92 -2.58 3.19 -4.54
N ALA A 93 -1.91 4.38 -4.91
CA ALA A 93 -0.88 4.41 -5.94
C ALA A 93 0.44 5.04 -5.42
N ASN A 94 1.37 4.21 -5.03
CA ASN A 94 2.71 4.62 -4.64
C ASN A 94 3.75 3.81 -5.43
N PRO A 95 4.18 4.30 -6.62
CA PRO A 95 5.05 3.53 -7.52
C PRO A 95 6.42 3.19 -6.93
N PHE A 96 7.03 4.11 -6.17
CA PHE A 96 8.33 3.87 -5.57
C PHE A 96 8.29 2.76 -4.50
N PRO A 97 7.41 2.82 -3.47
CA PRO A 97 7.19 1.71 -2.56
C PRO A 97 6.84 0.39 -3.26
N ALA A 98 6.06 0.44 -4.34
CA ALA A 98 5.73 -0.74 -5.12
C ALA A 98 6.96 -1.39 -5.77
N ALA A 99 7.86 -0.59 -6.34
CA ALA A 99 9.11 -1.09 -6.92
C ALA A 99 10.01 -1.73 -5.85
N VAL A 100 10.13 -1.09 -4.67
CA VAL A 100 10.88 -1.65 -3.54
C VAL A 100 10.23 -2.94 -3.05
N LEU A 101 8.89 -2.97 -2.90
CA LEU A 101 8.17 -4.17 -2.48
C LEU A 101 8.43 -5.34 -3.42
N LEU A 102 8.34 -5.12 -4.73
CA LEU A 102 8.61 -6.15 -5.74
C LEU A 102 10.02 -6.74 -5.63
N ALA A 103 11.00 -5.96 -5.17
CA ALA A 103 12.37 -6.43 -4.99
C ALA A 103 12.56 -7.27 -3.71
N VAL A 104 11.70 -7.09 -2.69
CA VAL A 104 11.90 -7.70 -1.37
C VAL A 104 10.82 -8.68 -0.92
N ILE A 105 9.65 -8.70 -1.59
CA ILE A 105 8.52 -9.55 -1.20
C ILE A 105 8.89 -11.04 -1.32
N PRO A 106 8.76 -11.85 -0.26
CA PRO A 106 8.96 -13.29 -0.35
C PRO A 106 7.92 -13.95 -1.27
N LYS A 107 8.29 -15.06 -1.91
CA LYS A 107 7.42 -15.75 -2.87
C LYS A 107 6.17 -16.37 -2.24
N ASP A 108 6.30 -16.79 -1.00
CA ASP A 108 5.26 -17.45 -0.20
C ASP A 108 4.28 -16.48 0.46
N VAL A 109 4.63 -15.20 0.55
CA VAL A 109 3.76 -14.16 1.10
C VAL A 109 2.69 -13.76 0.08
N LYS A 110 1.43 -13.73 0.52
CA LYS A 110 0.30 -13.29 -0.32
C LYS A 110 0.31 -11.78 -0.48
N LEU A 111 0.03 -11.30 -1.70
CA LEU A 111 -0.05 -9.88 -2.01
C LEU A 111 -1.48 -9.50 -2.38
N VAL A 112 -2.09 -8.63 -1.58
CA VAL A 112 -3.37 -7.97 -1.86
C VAL A 112 -3.09 -6.51 -2.19
N ILE A 113 -3.61 -6.03 -3.30
CA ILE A 113 -3.51 -4.61 -3.69
C ILE A 113 -4.88 -3.95 -3.44
N HIS A 114 -4.89 -2.88 -2.66
CA HIS A 114 -6.05 -2.00 -2.57
C HIS A 114 -5.90 -0.88 -3.60
N TRP A 115 -6.70 -0.94 -4.65
CA TRP A 115 -6.61 -0.03 -5.80
C TRP A 115 -7.47 1.20 -5.56
N HIS A 116 -6.83 2.32 -5.22
CA HIS A 116 -7.54 3.57 -4.89
C HIS A 116 -7.71 4.50 -6.08
N MET A 117 -6.79 4.50 -7.03
CA MET A 117 -6.81 5.40 -8.18
C MET A 117 -5.98 4.93 -9.36
N ASP A 118 -6.34 5.40 -10.55
CA ASP A 118 -5.54 5.32 -11.76
C ASP A 118 -4.69 6.58 -11.95
N PHE A 119 -3.52 6.44 -12.57
CA PHE A 119 -2.70 7.58 -13.00
C PHE A 119 -3.26 8.20 -14.29
N ILE A 120 -4.28 9.07 -14.17
CA ILE A 120 -4.95 9.68 -15.34
C ILE A 120 -4.27 11.00 -15.73
N LYS A 121 -3.90 11.83 -14.75
CA LYS A 121 -3.37 13.18 -14.99
C LYS A 121 -1.87 13.21 -15.28
N GLN A 122 -1.12 12.22 -14.83
CA GLN A 122 0.35 12.18 -14.89
C GLN A 122 0.86 11.57 -16.20
N LYS A 123 0.31 11.95 -17.36
CA LYS A 123 0.60 11.35 -18.67
C LYS A 123 2.09 11.30 -19.02
N ARG A 124 2.89 12.32 -18.60
CA ARG A 124 4.33 12.40 -18.90
C ARG A 124 5.17 11.39 -18.11
N ILE A 125 4.80 11.08 -16.88
CA ILE A 125 5.56 10.16 -16.01
C ILE A 125 4.98 8.73 -16.04
N TYR A 126 3.76 8.57 -16.54
CA TYR A 126 3.09 7.28 -16.59
C TYR A 126 3.85 6.17 -17.34
N PRO A 127 4.55 6.45 -18.45
CA PRO A 127 5.38 5.42 -19.11
C PRO A 127 6.43 4.78 -18.19
N PHE A 128 6.93 5.53 -17.20
CA PHE A 128 7.90 5.02 -16.20
C PHE A 128 7.20 4.28 -15.05
N ILE A 129 5.95 4.63 -14.74
CA ILE A 129 5.14 3.99 -13.69
C ILE A 129 4.54 2.67 -14.18
N LYS A 130 4.07 2.61 -15.43
CA LYS A 130 3.38 1.48 -16.03
C LYS A 130 4.11 0.13 -15.88
N PRO A 131 5.43 0.01 -16.06
CA PRO A 131 6.13 -1.26 -15.85
C PRO A 131 6.00 -1.77 -14.42
N VAL A 132 6.15 -0.88 -13.42
CA VAL A 132 6.03 -1.21 -12.00
C VAL A 132 4.58 -1.61 -11.66
N GLU A 133 3.61 -0.84 -12.12
CA GLU A 133 2.18 -1.12 -11.99
C GLU A 133 1.83 -2.50 -12.55
N THR A 134 2.26 -2.77 -13.78
CA THR A 134 2.01 -4.07 -14.43
C THR A 134 2.68 -5.22 -13.67
N ALA A 135 3.92 -5.06 -13.22
CA ALA A 135 4.63 -6.07 -12.45
C ALA A 135 3.94 -6.34 -11.10
N LEU A 136 3.47 -5.27 -10.43
CA LEU A 136 2.74 -5.37 -9.17
C LEU A 136 1.42 -6.14 -9.36
N LEU A 137 0.63 -5.79 -10.38
CA LEU A 137 -0.63 -6.48 -10.71
C LEU A 137 -0.40 -7.95 -11.11
N LYS A 138 0.68 -8.25 -11.84
CA LYS A 138 1.07 -9.63 -12.14
C LYS A 138 1.37 -10.43 -10.88
N ARG A 139 2.11 -9.83 -9.91
CA ARG A 139 2.49 -10.48 -8.65
C ARG A 139 1.32 -10.65 -7.68
N ALA A 140 0.32 -9.77 -7.75
CA ALA A 140 -0.82 -9.77 -6.85
C ALA A 140 -1.60 -11.08 -6.90
N ASP A 141 -2.01 -11.57 -5.72
CA ASP A 141 -2.96 -12.66 -5.56
C ASP A 141 -4.40 -12.15 -5.73
N ARG A 142 -4.70 -10.94 -5.22
CA ARG A 142 -6.00 -10.25 -5.36
C ARG A 142 -5.81 -8.74 -5.48
N VAL A 143 -6.77 -8.10 -6.13
CA VAL A 143 -6.86 -6.65 -6.24
C VAL A 143 -8.23 -6.22 -5.74
N MET A 144 -8.26 -5.41 -4.69
CA MET A 144 -9.50 -4.85 -4.12
C MET A 144 -9.82 -3.52 -4.78
N VAL A 145 -11.08 -3.34 -5.18
CA VAL A 145 -11.64 -2.08 -5.67
C VAL A 145 -12.92 -1.75 -4.93
N THR A 146 -13.28 -0.47 -4.85
CA THR A 146 -14.44 -0.01 -4.06
C THR A 146 -15.77 -0.11 -4.79
N SER A 147 -15.78 -0.30 -6.11
CA SER A 147 -17.02 -0.36 -6.89
C SER A 147 -16.93 -1.24 -8.13
N PRO A 148 -18.08 -1.76 -8.63
CA PRO A 148 -18.14 -2.47 -9.91
C PRO A 148 -17.68 -1.59 -11.08
N ASN A 149 -18.06 -0.32 -11.08
CA ASN A 149 -17.67 0.63 -12.13
C ASN A 149 -16.14 0.77 -12.21
N TYR A 150 -15.45 0.79 -11.06
CA TYR A 150 -14.00 0.86 -11.01
C TYR A 150 -13.35 -0.38 -11.62
N ARG A 151 -13.86 -1.59 -11.28
CA ARG A 151 -13.42 -2.85 -11.87
C ARG A 151 -13.55 -2.86 -13.39
N ASP A 152 -14.67 -2.32 -13.89
CA ASP A 152 -15.04 -2.43 -15.30
C ASP A 152 -14.42 -1.33 -16.18
N CYS A 153 -14.12 -0.15 -15.61
CA CYS A 153 -13.63 1.01 -16.36
C CYS A 153 -12.12 1.28 -16.20
N SER A 154 -11.46 0.77 -15.18
CA SER A 154 -10.02 0.97 -14.99
C SER A 154 -9.22 0.22 -16.05
N VAL A 155 -8.56 0.96 -16.95
CA VAL A 155 -7.77 0.39 -18.05
C VAL A 155 -6.63 -0.50 -17.56
N PRO A 156 -5.84 -0.14 -16.52
CA PRO A 156 -4.79 -1.01 -15.99
C PRO A 156 -5.30 -2.35 -15.46
N LEU A 157 -6.54 -2.40 -14.95
CA LEU A 157 -7.10 -3.61 -14.35
C LEU A 157 -7.72 -4.58 -15.37
N GLN A 158 -7.98 -4.15 -16.61
CA GLN A 158 -8.63 -5.00 -17.61
C GLN A 158 -7.93 -6.35 -17.85
N PRO A 159 -6.57 -6.43 -17.95
CA PRO A 159 -5.87 -7.70 -18.12
C PRO A 159 -5.90 -8.62 -16.88
N PHE A 160 -6.38 -8.12 -15.72
CA PHE A 160 -6.31 -8.79 -14.42
C PHE A 160 -7.67 -8.91 -13.75
N LYS A 161 -8.77 -8.82 -14.51
CA LYS A 161 -10.14 -8.84 -13.98
C LYS A 161 -10.46 -10.07 -13.12
N ASP A 162 -9.87 -11.19 -13.42
CA ASP A 162 -9.98 -12.45 -12.68
C ASP A 162 -9.46 -12.34 -11.23
N LYS A 163 -8.55 -11.41 -10.96
CA LYS A 163 -8.01 -11.13 -9.62
C LYS A 163 -8.78 -10.05 -8.87
N VAL A 164 -9.65 -9.30 -9.57
CA VAL A 164 -10.33 -8.14 -8.96
C VAL A 164 -11.53 -8.58 -8.13
N VAL A 165 -11.55 -8.13 -6.89
CA VAL A 165 -12.67 -8.29 -5.95
C VAL A 165 -13.22 -6.92 -5.55
N ILE A 166 -14.54 -6.82 -5.40
CA ILE A 166 -15.19 -5.59 -5.01
C ILE A 166 -15.41 -5.63 -3.50
N VAL A 167 -14.84 -4.65 -2.81
CA VAL A 167 -15.04 -4.43 -1.37
C VAL A 167 -15.45 -2.98 -1.19
N GLN A 168 -16.70 -2.75 -0.89
CA GLN A 168 -17.21 -1.38 -0.69
C GLN A 168 -16.55 -0.76 0.54
N SER A 169 -16.15 0.52 0.41
CA SER A 169 -15.67 1.28 1.56
C SER A 169 -16.84 1.55 2.50
N ALA A 170 -16.65 1.22 3.78
CA ALA A 170 -17.53 1.66 4.85
C ALA A 170 -17.09 3.03 5.36
N ILE A 171 -18.03 3.81 5.85
CA ILE A 171 -17.82 5.05 6.59
C ILE A 171 -18.18 4.74 8.04
N ASP A 172 -17.35 5.19 8.97
CA ASP A 172 -17.73 5.20 10.37
C ASP A 172 -18.81 6.28 10.56
N GLU A 173 -19.97 5.89 11.06
CA GLU A 173 -21.10 6.78 11.29
C GLU A 173 -21.07 7.46 12.69
N ASN A 174 -19.99 7.23 13.48
CA ASN A 174 -19.82 7.79 14.81
C ASN A 174 -18.91 9.00 14.84
#